data_ae4685400881d3179b45cbaa1dceab77
#
_entry.id   ae4685400881d3179b45cbaa1dceab77
#
_cell.length_a   1.000
_cell.length_b   1.000
_cell.length_c   1.000
_cell.angle_alpha   90.00
_cell.angle_beta   90.00
_cell.angle_gamma   90.00
#
_symmetry.space_group_name_H-M   'P 1'
#
loop_
_entity.id
_entity.type
_entity.pdbx_description
1 polymer ?
#
loop_
_entity_poly.entity_id
_entity_poly.type
_entity_poly.pdbx_seq_one_letter_code
_entity_poly.pdbx_strand_id
1 'polypeptide(L)'
;MKIMHLVGIVLLALAASPVHAQSSVDVAKISCRQFISDDIALSKSIAVWLGGYYSGLQHNTVVDMGRMEQNIDKVQDFCRLNMDVMVMDAAKKALGIGK
;
A
#
# COMPACT_ATOMS: atom_id res chain seq x y z
N MET A 1 12.46 58.88 29.89
CA MET A 1 12.36 58.22 28.70
C MET A 1 12.53 56.75 28.80
N LYS A 2 11.51 56.10 28.58
CA LYS A 2 11.56 54.68 28.75
C LYS A 2 11.32 54.05 27.43
N ILE A 3 12.18 53.23 27.08
CA ILE A 3 11.99 52.45 25.89
C ILE A 3 11.46 51.13 26.29
N MET A 4 10.27 50.96 25.89
CA MET A 4 9.67 49.65 26.12
C MET A 4 10.20 48.70 25.09
N HIS A 5 11.03 47.89 25.54
CA HIS A 5 11.44 46.80 24.71
C HIS A 5 10.37 45.76 24.79
N LEU A 6 9.50 45.85 23.88
CA LEU A 6 8.68 44.71 23.60
C LEU A 6 9.58 43.66 23.00
N VAL A 7 10.05 42.87 23.87
CA VAL A 7 10.58 41.64 23.41
C VAL A 7 9.37 40.89 22.85
N GLY A 8 9.21 41.00 21.59
CA GLY A 8 8.31 40.12 20.90
C GLY A 8 8.82 38.75 21.14
N ILE A 9 8.21 38.09 22.04
CA ILE A 9 8.37 36.65 22.13
C ILE A 9 7.73 36.13 20.88
N VAL A 10 8.54 35.95 19.89
CA VAL A 10 8.14 35.12 18.79
C VAL A 10 8.03 33.72 19.38
N LEU A 11 6.86 33.45 19.82
CA LEU A 11 6.48 32.06 19.99
C LEU A 11 6.55 31.49 18.60
N LEU A 12 7.68 30.94 18.29
CA LEU A 12 7.71 29.93 17.30
C LEU A 12 6.81 28.81 17.82
N ALA A 13 5.57 28.92 17.46
CA ALA A 13 4.77 27.74 17.44
C ALA A 13 5.45 26.82 16.46
N LEU A 14 6.29 25.99 16.97
CA LEU A 14 6.66 24.80 16.26
C LEU A 14 5.35 24.07 16.04
N ALA A 15 4.72 24.39 14.93
CA ALA A 15 3.74 23.53 14.39
C ALA A 15 4.44 22.18 14.30
N ALA A 16 4.14 21.33 15.22
CA ALA A 16 4.54 19.95 15.11
C ALA A 16 4.09 19.53 13.72
N SER A 17 5.05 19.33 12.84
CA SER A 17 4.76 18.72 11.55
C SER A 17 3.89 17.54 11.83
N PRO A 18 2.74 17.42 11.19
CA PRO A 18 1.98 16.20 11.33
C PRO A 18 2.94 15.09 10.98
N VAL A 19 3.37 14.41 11.98
CA VAL A 19 4.02 13.15 11.76
C VAL A 19 3.01 12.39 10.96
N HIS A 20 3.32 12.15 9.71
CA HIS A 20 2.54 11.22 8.94
C HIS A 20 2.53 9.96 9.78
N ALA A 21 1.41 9.73 10.42
CA ALA A 21 1.20 8.46 11.06
C ALA A 21 1.51 7.43 9.99
N GLN A 22 2.58 6.70 10.19
CA GLN A 22 2.88 5.59 9.31
C GLN A 22 1.69 4.67 9.40
N SER A 23 0.83 4.76 8.41
CA SER A 23 -0.28 3.84 8.35
C SER A 23 0.28 2.49 7.97
N SER A 24 0.17 1.56 8.89
CA SER A 24 0.45 0.17 8.61
C SER A 24 -0.82 -0.47 8.06
N VAL A 25 -0.64 -1.34 7.09
CA VAL A 25 -1.73 -2.06 6.46
C VAL A 25 -1.45 -3.56 6.61
N ASP A 26 -2.41 -4.27 7.14
CA ASP A 26 -2.34 -5.74 7.17
C ASP A 26 -2.98 -6.29 5.90
N VAL A 27 -2.16 -6.72 4.97
CA VAL A 27 -2.62 -7.20 3.67
C VAL A 27 -3.53 -8.42 3.79
N ALA A 28 -3.36 -9.22 4.83
CA ALA A 28 -4.23 -10.37 5.09
C ALA A 28 -5.69 -9.96 5.39
N LYS A 29 -5.91 -8.71 5.73
CA LYS A 29 -7.24 -8.19 6.08
C LYS A 29 -7.86 -7.33 4.99
N ILE A 30 -7.24 -7.22 3.85
CA ILE A 30 -7.75 -6.43 2.72
C ILE A 30 -8.63 -7.31 1.85
N SER A 31 -9.86 -6.87 1.62
CA SER A 31 -10.76 -7.50 0.64
C SER A 31 -10.45 -7.00 -0.77
N CYS A 32 -10.89 -7.77 -1.76
CA CYS A 32 -10.86 -7.32 -3.16
C CYS A 32 -11.56 -5.97 -3.33
N ARG A 33 -12.69 -5.77 -2.67
CA ARG A 33 -13.45 -4.51 -2.71
C ARG A 33 -12.57 -3.33 -2.27
N GLN A 34 -11.87 -3.48 -1.17
CA GLN A 34 -10.96 -2.45 -0.68
C GLN A 34 -9.78 -2.24 -1.62
N PHE A 35 -9.23 -3.33 -2.14
CA PHE A 35 -8.09 -3.29 -3.04
C PHE A 35 -8.37 -2.49 -4.30
N ILE A 36 -9.54 -2.66 -4.90
CA ILE A 36 -9.89 -1.96 -6.15
C ILE A 36 -10.49 -0.59 -5.93
N SER A 37 -10.99 -0.28 -4.73
CA SER A 37 -11.61 1.01 -4.42
C SER A 37 -10.63 2.02 -3.84
N ASP A 38 -9.48 1.57 -3.38
CA ASP A 38 -8.46 2.43 -2.80
C ASP A 38 -7.71 3.19 -3.89
N ASP A 39 -6.89 4.14 -3.47
CA ASP A 39 -6.02 4.88 -4.35
C ASP A 39 -5.18 3.91 -5.19
N ILE A 40 -5.08 4.20 -6.48
CA ILE A 40 -4.31 3.38 -7.43
C ILE A 40 -2.88 3.14 -6.96
N ALA A 41 -2.25 4.16 -6.37
CA ALA A 41 -0.89 4.03 -5.86
C ALA A 41 -0.81 2.99 -4.74
N LEU A 42 -1.77 2.98 -3.84
CA LEU A 42 -1.83 2.00 -2.75
C LEU A 42 -2.09 0.60 -3.29
N SER A 43 -3.02 0.46 -4.24
CA SER A 43 -3.32 -0.82 -4.88
C SER A 43 -2.08 -1.41 -5.56
N LYS A 44 -1.33 -0.58 -6.29
CA LYS A 44 -0.07 -1.02 -6.92
C LYS A 44 0.95 -1.46 -5.89
N SER A 45 1.11 -0.71 -4.81
CA SER A 45 2.05 -1.06 -3.75
C SER A 45 1.70 -2.40 -3.11
N ILE A 46 0.42 -2.62 -2.83
CA ILE A 46 -0.06 -3.89 -2.29
C ILE A 46 0.19 -5.03 -3.28
N ALA A 47 -0.08 -4.81 -4.55
CA ALA A 47 0.12 -5.82 -5.59
C ALA A 47 1.60 -6.19 -5.75
N VAL A 48 2.49 -5.21 -5.70
CA VAL A 48 3.94 -5.46 -5.73
C VAL A 48 4.37 -6.23 -4.50
N TRP A 49 3.85 -5.86 -3.33
CA TRP A 49 4.13 -6.57 -2.09
C TRP A 49 3.67 -8.03 -2.17
N LEU A 50 2.47 -8.28 -2.69
CA LEU A 50 1.94 -9.63 -2.88
C LEU A 50 2.83 -10.45 -3.79
N GLY A 51 3.28 -9.86 -4.89
CA GLY A 51 4.22 -10.52 -5.81
C GLY A 51 5.51 -10.93 -5.12
N GLY A 52 6.08 -10.02 -4.33
CA GLY A 52 7.28 -10.30 -3.56
C GLY A 52 7.07 -11.36 -2.47
N TYR A 53 5.93 -11.28 -1.79
CA TYR A 53 5.58 -12.24 -0.75
C TYR A 53 5.51 -13.66 -1.31
N TYR A 54 4.75 -13.87 -2.39
CA TYR A 54 4.61 -15.21 -2.98
C TYR A 54 5.88 -15.68 -3.67
N SER A 55 6.61 -14.79 -4.32
CA SER A 55 7.92 -15.13 -4.88
C SER A 55 8.92 -15.54 -3.80
N GLY A 56 8.89 -14.85 -2.67
CA GLY A 56 9.73 -15.17 -1.52
C GLY A 56 9.44 -16.54 -0.94
N LEU A 57 8.17 -16.93 -0.87
CA LEU A 57 7.79 -18.28 -0.42
C LEU A 57 8.32 -19.38 -1.33
N GLN A 58 8.53 -19.06 -2.60
CA GLN A 58 9.09 -19.99 -3.59
C GLN A 58 10.61 -19.83 -3.74
N HIS A 59 11.24 -19.02 -2.91
CA HIS A 59 12.66 -18.69 -2.98
C HIS A 59 13.08 -18.11 -4.34
N ASN A 60 12.16 -17.48 -5.03
CA ASN A 60 12.43 -16.84 -6.31
C ASN A 60 12.80 -15.37 -6.09
N THR A 61 14.03 -15.04 -6.44
CA THR A 61 14.57 -13.67 -6.29
C THR A 61 14.63 -12.92 -7.62
N VAL A 62 14.21 -13.55 -8.71
CA VAL A 62 14.22 -12.94 -10.04
C VAL A 62 12.89 -12.26 -10.29
N VAL A 63 12.93 -10.99 -10.67
CA VAL A 63 11.75 -10.21 -11.00
C VAL A 63 11.72 -9.98 -12.50
N ASP A 64 10.67 -10.46 -13.15
CA ASP A 64 10.35 -10.12 -14.53
C ASP A 64 9.40 -8.91 -14.47
N MET A 65 9.90 -7.74 -14.86
CA MET A 65 9.15 -6.50 -14.73
C MET A 65 7.88 -6.48 -15.58
N GLY A 66 7.94 -7.02 -16.78
CA GLY A 66 6.76 -7.11 -17.64
C GLY A 66 5.70 -8.04 -17.08
N ARG A 67 6.12 -9.18 -16.57
CA ARG A 67 5.21 -10.13 -15.92
C ARG A 67 4.62 -9.56 -14.64
N MET A 68 5.39 -8.79 -13.89
CA MET A 68 4.90 -8.14 -12.69
C MET A 68 3.71 -7.23 -12.98
N GLU A 69 3.79 -6.42 -14.03
CA GLU A 69 2.68 -5.56 -14.42
C GLU A 69 1.46 -6.37 -14.87
N GLN A 70 1.67 -7.41 -15.65
CA GLN A 70 0.59 -8.31 -16.07
C GLN A 70 -0.08 -8.97 -14.86
N ASN A 71 0.70 -9.36 -13.87
CA ASN A 71 0.17 -9.98 -12.66
C ASN A 71 -0.67 -8.99 -11.84
N ILE A 72 -0.27 -7.73 -11.78
CA ILE A 72 -1.07 -6.69 -11.13
C ILE A 72 -2.45 -6.60 -11.80
N ASP A 73 -2.47 -6.54 -13.11
CA ASP A 73 -3.72 -6.48 -13.88
C ASP A 73 -4.59 -7.71 -13.64
N LYS A 74 -4.00 -8.89 -13.60
CA LYS A 74 -4.73 -10.14 -13.33
C LYS A 74 -5.40 -10.13 -11.97
N VAL A 75 -4.71 -9.66 -10.94
CA VAL A 75 -5.29 -9.58 -9.60
C VAL A 75 -6.42 -8.55 -9.56
N GLN A 76 -6.23 -7.40 -10.18
CA GLN A 76 -7.27 -6.38 -10.25
C GLN A 76 -8.51 -6.89 -10.98
N ASP A 77 -8.34 -7.55 -12.11
CA ASP A 77 -9.46 -8.10 -12.88
C ASP A 77 -10.21 -9.18 -12.10
N PHE A 78 -9.48 -10.05 -11.44
CA PHE A 78 -10.09 -11.06 -10.57
C PHE A 78 -10.89 -10.40 -9.45
N CYS A 79 -10.34 -9.38 -8.83
CA CYS A 79 -10.99 -8.68 -7.73
C CYS A 79 -12.27 -7.98 -8.16
N ARG A 80 -12.32 -7.43 -9.39
CA ARG A 80 -13.54 -6.80 -9.90
C ARG A 80 -14.71 -7.76 -9.97
N LEU A 81 -14.43 -9.03 -10.21
CA LEU A 81 -15.44 -10.09 -10.31
C LEU A 81 -15.65 -10.83 -9.00
N ASN A 82 -14.85 -10.57 -7.98
CA ASN A 82 -14.85 -11.31 -6.72
C ASN A 82 -14.61 -10.38 -5.54
N MET A 83 -15.47 -9.40 -5.38
CA MET A 83 -15.31 -8.29 -4.44
C MET A 83 -15.15 -8.71 -2.99
N ASP A 84 -15.76 -9.84 -2.60
CA ASP A 84 -15.77 -10.30 -1.22
C ASP A 84 -14.61 -11.25 -0.88
N VAL A 85 -13.81 -11.61 -1.88
CA VAL A 85 -12.62 -12.45 -1.67
C VAL A 85 -11.53 -11.60 -1.05
N MET A 86 -10.76 -12.17 -0.14
CA MET A 86 -9.59 -11.48 0.42
C MET A 86 -8.49 -11.39 -0.64
N VAL A 87 -7.79 -10.26 -0.67
CA VAL A 87 -6.84 -9.98 -1.75
C VAL A 87 -5.70 -11.00 -1.82
N MET A 88 -5.28 -11.55 -0.69
CA MET A 88 -4.25 -12.60 -0.71
C MET A 88 -4.74 -13.86 -1.40
N ASP A 89 -5.97 -14.28 -1.12
CA ASP A 89 -6.57 -15.43 -1.80
C ASP A 89 -6.82 -15.12 -3.27
N ALA A 90 -7.24 -13.92 -3.58
CA ALA A 90 -7.43 -13.47 -4.96
C ALA A 90 -6.13 -13.56 -5.75
N ALA A 91 -5.03 -13.11 -5.18
CA ALA A 91 -3.71 -13.20 -5.82
C ALA A 91 -3.31 -14.64 -6.09
N LYS A 92 -3.53 -15.53 -5.13
CA LYS A 92 -3.24 -16.96 -5.33
C LYS A 92 -4.05 -17.53 -6.49
N LYS A 93 -5.34 -17.25 -6.54
CA LYS A 93 -6.24 -17.76 -7.58
C LYS A 93 -5.93 -17.16 -8.94
N ALA A 94 -5.76 -15.84 -8.99
CA ALA A 94 -5.50 -15.13 -10.24
C ALA A 94 -4.16 -15.52 -10.87
N LEU A 95 -3.16 -15.79 -10.04
CA LEU A 95 -1.81 -16.10 -10.48
C LEU A 95 -1.50 -17.59 -10.51
N GLY A 96 -2.44 -18.44 -10.11
CA GLY A 96 -2.26 -19.89 -10.11
C GLY A 96 -1.23 -20.38 -9.09
N ILE A 97 -1.12 -19.68 -7.97
CA ILE A 97 -0.14 -20.00 -6.91
C ILE A 97 -0.77 -20.99 -5.92
N GLY A 98 0.02 -21.94 -5.46
CA GLY A 98 -0.39 -22.85 -4.40
C GLY A 98 -1.25 -24.00 -4.87
N LYS A 99 -1.14 -24.38 -6.11
CA LYS A 99 -1.75 -25.63 -6.62
C LYS A 99 -0.92 -26.81 -6.23
#